data_b84f7c0c0d8f909656f5fb764e601b2f
#
_entry.id   b84f7c0c0d8f909656f5fb764e601b2f
#
_cell.length_a   1.000
_cell.length_b   1.000
_cell.length_c   1.000
_cell.angle_alpha   90.00
_cell.angle_beta   90.00
_cell.angle_gamma   90.00
#
_symmetry.space_group_name_H-M   'P 1'
#
loop_
_entity.id
_entity.type
_entity.pdbx_description
1 polymer ?
#
loop_
_entity_poly.entity_id
_entity_poly.type
_entity_poly.pdbx_seq_one_letter_code
_entity_poly.pdbx_strand_id
1 'polypeptide(L)'
;MGDGIAIANEGGTAEGILPPSLSGTGVFCRPASGRHRQKVEHFMVARTTSAGSRQAAIDIRPSLVEIRHAAAKVHSEIRTIPIYRELLADLETPVSVYLKLSEGARLPGFLLESVEGGIRIARYSFIGSGDYASIEMRDGVLTEGNVEGTTTKIYQDPLTALGEVLATYKAESDPDLPRFTGGVVGYLGYESVRRFEPRVGRAAGDGLGLPEARYHLADTLVVFDHLQRSMKVVSHVRLDQGDLEASYQAAVDRIDAMTSKLHGAAPSYDLNPATQCLPVVDRFRPNTSSERYREMVQRVQKYIGAGDIIQCVPSQRIDIDTDAHPFTIYRALRTVNPSPYMFFLDFGDHHIVGASPELLVRYEDGIITNHPIAGTRPRGETPAEDVALGEELIADEKERAEHIMLVDLGRNDVGRVAKSGSVRVPRLMEIERFSHVMHIVSSVEGELRDDLTALDALRSCFPAGTVSGAPKIRAMEIIAELETDIRGAYAGAVGYIDFAGGMDTCIALRTMVVKNGVASLQAGGGVVADSSPEGEYAETLHKMRALVRAIEKAELIEQTQLDRSGGTHS
;
A
#
# COMPACT_ATOMS: atom_id res chain seq x y z
N MET A 1 29.29 -37.52 46.06
CA MET A 1 29.59 -36.63 47.18
C MET A 1 28.81 -35.39 46.81
N GLY A 2 27.60 -35.20 47.23
CA GLY A 2 26.95 -35.21 48.56
C GLY A 2 26.98 -33.76 49.01
N ASP A 3 25.94 -33.18 49.15
CA ASP A 3 24.95 -32.72 50.10
C ASP A 3 24.27 -31.42 49.53
N GLY A 4 23.04 -31.18 49.47
CA GLY A 4 21.88 -31.55 50.26
C GLY A 4 21.61 -30.62 51.44
N ILE A 5 20.54 -29.76 51.43
CA ILE A 5 19.77 -29.21 52.57
C ILE A 5 18.82 -28.14 51.93
N ALA A 6 17.54 -28.31 51.79
CA ALA A 6 16.35 -28.47 52.66
C ALA A 6 15.71 -27.11 53.12
N ILE A 7 14.56 -26.82 52.59
CA ILE A 7 13.26 -26.39 53.09
C ILE A 7 13.20 -25.49 54.34
N ALA A 8 12.48 -24.37 54.21
CA ALA A 8 11.51 -23.93 55.21
C ALA A 8 10.39 -23.08 54.58
N ASN A 9 9.19 -23.58 54.73
CA ASN A 9 7.89 -22.88 54.61
C ASN A 9 7.64 -22.02 55.84
N GLU A 10 7.18 -20.81 55.68
CA GLU A 10 6.23 -20.22 56.66
C GLU A 10 5.25 -19.26 55.97
N GLY A 11 4.01 -19.50 56.25
CA GLY A 11 2.87 -18.73 55.77
C GLY A 11 2.62 -17.49 56.64
N GLY A 12 1.99 -16.50 56.09
CA GLY A 12 1.51 -15.31 56.77
C GLY A 12 0.44 -14.60 55.94
N THR A 13 -0.78 -14.76 56.36
CA THR A 13 -1.94 -13.99 55.99
C THR A 13 -1.83 -12.54 56.44
N ALA A 14 -2.11 -11.57 55.59
CA ALA A 14 -2.48 -10.22 56.04
C ALA A 14 -3.36 -9.47 55.02
N GLU A 15 -4.46 -9.12 55.53
CA GLU A 15 -5.55 -8.22 55.22
C GLU A 15 -5.21 -6.96 54.39
N GLY A 16 -6.26 -6.48 53.72
CA GLY A 16 -6.31 -5.32 52.85
C GLY A 16 -6.06 -3.98 53.52
N ILE A 17 -5.53 -3.07 52.72
CA ILE A 17 -5.62 -1.63 52.96
C ILE A 17 -5.88 -0.93 51.62
N LEU A 18 -7.05 -0.27 51.53
CA LEU A 18 -7.39 0.74 50.53
C LEU A 18 -6.71 2.06 50.92
N PRO A 19 -6.13 2.82 49.98
CA PRO A 19 -5.72 4.19 50.27
C PRO A 19 -6.87 5.20 50.08
N PRO A 20 -6.83 6.34 50.76
CA PRO A 20 -7.93 7.26 50.90
C PRO A 20 -8.05 8.27 49.76
N SER A 21 -9.30 8.75 49.60
CA SER A 21 -9.70 9.87 48.78
C SER A 21 -9.00 11.17 49.19
N LEU A 22 -8.40 11.89 48.25
CA LEU A 22 -8.04 13.30 48.40
C LEU A 22 -8.94 14.16 47.52
N SER A 23 -9.84 14.86 48.21
CA SER A 23 -10.52 16.07 47.76
C SER A 23 -9.55 17.27 47.86
N GLY A 24 -9.45 18.10 46.84
CA GLY A 24 -8.69 19.35 46.99
C GLY A 24 -8.61 20.18 45.72
N THR A 25 -9.56 21.08 45.57
CA THR A 25 -9.48 22.49 45.10
C THR A 25 -8.88 22.75 43.70
N GLY A 26 -9.75 23.32 42.90
CA GLY A 26 -9.52 23.82 41.55
C GLY A 26 -8.54 25.00 41.47
N VAL A 27 -7.89 25.05 40.34
CA VAL A 27 -7.34 26.29 39.78
C VAL A 27 -7.90 26.42 38.35
N PHE A 28 -8.75 27.39 38.16
CA PHE A 28 -9.23 27.87 36.87
C PHE A 28 -8.08 28.54 36.11
N CYS A 29 -7.62 27.98 35.02
CA CYS A 29 -6.93 28.74 33.98
C CYS A 29 -7.91 29.02 32.84
N ARG A 30 -8.18 30.30 32.61
CA ARG A 30 -8.96 30.81 31.48
C ARG A 30 -8.21 30.58 30.18
N PRO A 31 -8.87 30.13 29.10
CA PRO A 31 -8.29 30.14 27.76
C PRO A 31 -8.33 31.56 27.18
N ALA A 32 -7.21 31.96 26.59
CA ALA A 32 -7.08 33.18 25.81
C ALA A 32 -7.98 33.13 24.57
N SER A 33 -8.76 34.19 24.42
CA SER A 33 -9.60 34.49 23.27
C SER A 33 -8.78 34.83 22.06
N GLY A 34 -9.12 34.26 20.88
CA GLY A 34 -8.65 34.82 19.61
C GLY A 34 -8.88 33.97 18.38
N ARG A 35 -10.07 34.13 17.79
CA ARG A 35 -10.33 34.10 16.35
C ARG A 35 -9.77 32.90 15.54
N HIS A 36 -10.61 31.88 15.37
CA HIS A 36 -10.87 31.21 14.10
C HIS A 36 -12.08 30.26 14.25
N ARG A 37 -13.28 30.87 14.34
CA ARG A 37 -14.55 30.16 14.14
C ARG A 37 -15.32 30.89 13.05
N GLN A 38 -15.05 30.50 11.82
CA GLN A 38 -15.99 30.68 10.69
C GLN A 38 -15.54 29.74 9.62
N LYS A 39 -16.23 28.63 9.54
CA LYS A 39 -16.59 27.77 8.42
C LYS A 39 -16.67 26.29 8.86
N VAL A 40 -17.61 25.97 9.70
CA VAL A 40 -18.20 24.63 9.78
C VAL A 40 -19.66 24.85 10.20
N GLU A 41 -20.46 25.38 9.31
CA GLU A 41 -21.91 25.18 9.28
C GLU A 41 -22.20 24.35 8.04
N HIS A 42 -21.98 23.05 8.15
CA HIS A 42 -22.46 22.12 7.16
C HIS A 42 -23.25 21.02 7.86
N PHE A 43 -24.53 21.02 7.55
CA PHE A 43 -25.46 19.89 7.59
C PHE A 43 -25.58 19.10 8.89
N MET A 44 -26.15 19.70 9.95
CA MET A 44 -27.02 18.97 10.86
C MET A 44 -28.46 19.02 10.33
N VAL A 45 -28.81 18.08 9.46
CA VAL A 45 -30.20 17.73 9.25
C VAL A 45 -30.64 16.91 10.47
N ALA A 46 -31.54 17.49 11.27
CA ALA A 46 -32.13 16.82 12.42
C ALA A 46 -32.75 15.47 11.98
N ARG A 47 -32.17 14.38 12.49
CA ARG A 47 -32.79 13.04 12.36
C ARG A 47 -34.07 13.02 13.22
N THR A 48 -35.21 13.15 12.59
CA THR A 48 -36.49 12.71 13.18
C THR A 48 -36.49 11.18 13.17
N THR A 49 -36.28 10.58 14.33
CA THR A 49 -36.47 9.15 14.57
C THR A 49 -37.96 8.84 14.49
N SER A 50 -38.43 8.40 13.32
CA SER A 50 -39.69 7.66 13.22
C SER A 50 -39.39 6.17 13.37
N ALA A 51 -39.93 5.57 14.43
CA ALA A 51 -39.95 4.12 14.60
C ALA A 51 -40.82 3.47 13.51
N GLY A 52 -40.20 2.87 12.51
CA GLY A 52 -40.86 2.19 11.41
C GLY A 52 -39.97 1.13 10.78
N SER A 53 -40.31 -0.12 11.09
CA SER A 53 -40.05 -1.33 10.32
C SER A 53 -38.60 -1.85 10.14
N ARG A 54 -38.45 -3.15 10.30
CA ARG A 54 -37.30 -4.05 10.08
C ARG A 54 -36.75 -4.07 8.62
N GLN A 55 -36.89 -2.98 7.85
CA GLN A 55 -36.44 -2.80 6.48
C GLN A 55 -35.17 -1.93 6.34
N ALA A 56 -34.61 -1.46 7.46
CA ALA A 56 -33.52 -0.48 7.48
C ALA A 56 -32.12 -1.04 7.11
N ALA A 57 -32.00 -2.32 6.75
CA ALA A 57 -30.70 -2.96 6.49
C ALA A 57 -30.36 -3.13 4.98
N ILE A 58 -31.15 -2.60 4.06
CA ILE A 58 -30.98 -2.84 2.61
C ILE A 58 -30.98 -1.53 1.78
N ASP A 59 -31.12 -0.38 2.40
CA ASP A 59 -31.31 0.86 1.67
C ASP A 59 -29.98 1.45 1.12
N ILE A 60 -30.03 1.85 -0.15
CA ILE A 60 -28.97 2.63 -0.80
C ILE A 60 -28.92 4.03 -0.17
N ARG A 61 -27.73 4.50 0.15
CA ARG A 61 -27.48 5.83 0.72
C ARG A 61 -26.38 6.56 -0.07
N PRO A 62 -26.56 7.86 -0.32
CA PRO A 62 -27.80 8.63 -0.22
C PRO A 62 -28.87 8.18 -1.21
N SER A 63 -30.14 8.49 -0.90
CA SER A 63 -31.30 8.23 -1.78
C SER A 63 -31.30 9.15 -3.01
N LEU A 64 -32.07 8.82 -4.05
CA LEU A 64 -32.19 9.66 -5.26
C LEU A 64 -32.63 11.11 -4.93
N VAL A 65 -33.51 11.28 -3.92
CA VAL A 65 -33.97 12.62 -3.49
C VAL A 65 -32.81 13.42 -2.89
N GLU A 66 -31.99 12.79 -2.05
CA GLU A 66 -30.80 13.41 -1.46
C GLU A 66 -29.74 13.71 -2.53
N ILE A 67 -29.52 12.82 -3.49
CA ILE A 67 -28.63 13.05 -4.64
C ILE A 67 -29.09 14.23 -5.49
N ARG A 68 -30.39 14.38 -5.76
CA ARG A 68 -30.92 15.56 -6.47
C ARG A 68 -30.62 16.86 -5.75
N HIS A 69 -30.76 16.87 -4.41
CA HIS A 69 -30.43 18.03 -3.59
C HIS A 69 -28.92 18.32 -3.54
N ALA A 70 -28.10 17.28 -3.45
CA ALA A 70 -26.65 17.40 -3.48
C ALA A 70 -26.18 17.92 -4.85
N ALA A 71 -26.63 17.31 -5.96
CA ALA A 71 -26.26 17.71 -7.32
C ALA A 71 -26.59 19.17 -7.64
N ALA A 72 -27.66 19.72 -7.04
CA ALA A 72 -28.02 21.15 -7.19
C ALA A 72 -27.11 22.11 -6.42
N LYS A 73 -26.29 21.62 -5.48
CA LYS A 73 -25.46 22.42 -4.58
C LYS A 73 -23.96 22.25 -4.79
N VAL A 74 -23.54 21.13 -5.37
CA VAL A 74 -22.12 20.86 -5.59
C VAL A 74 -21.51 21.82 -6.61
N HIS A 75 -20.21 22.03 -6.49
CA HIS A 75 -19.44 22.86 -7.41
C HIS A 75 -19.51 22.28 -8.84
N SER A 76 -19.51 23.14 -9.86
CA SER A 76 -19.65 22.75 -11.28
C SER A 76 -18.53 21.81 -11.79
N GLU A 77 -17.45 21.66 -11.06
CA GLU A 77 -16.36 20.73 -11.37
C GLU A 77 -16.64 19.30 -10.90
N ILE A 78 -17.58 19.09 -9.96
CA ILE A 78 -17.91 17.75 -9.46
C ILE A 78 -18.65 16.98 -10.55
N ARG A 79 -18.21 15.77 -10.81
CA ARG A 79 -18.71 14.87 -11.85
C ARG A 79 -19.45 13.67 -11.31
N THR A 80 -19.12 13.26 -10.08
CA THR A 80 -19.70 12.06 -9.47
C THR A 80 -20.03 12.28 -8.01
N ILE A 81 -21.04 11.54 -7.53
CA ILE A 81 -21.38 11.45 -6.11
C ILE A 81 -21.44 9.96 -5.73
N PRO A 82 -20.73 9.53 -4.67
CA PRO A 82 -20.79 8.14 -4.22
C PRO A 82 -22.13 7.81 -3.58
N ILE A 83 -22.63 6.61 -3.87
CA ILE A 83 -23.74 5.97 -3.17
C ILE A 83 -23.28 4.61 -2.67
N TYR A 84 -23.88 4.09 -1.60
CA TYR A 84 -23.46 2.82 -1.04
C TYR A 84 -24.58 2.03 -0.41
N ARG A 85 -24.35 0.72 -0.28
CA ARG A 85 -25.10 -0.19 0.56
C ARG A 85 -24.18 -0.75 1.64
N GLU A 86 -24.64 -0.75 2.87
CA GLU A 86 -23.91 -1.34 3.99
C GLU A 86 -24.41 -2.77 4.27
N LEU A 87 -23.46 -3.69 4.43
CA LEU A 87 -23.68 -5.11 4.70
C LEU A 87 -22.92 -5.55 5.95
N LEU A 88 -23.39 -6.56 6.65
CA LEU A 88 -22.61 -7.22 7.70
C LEU A 88 -21.45 -8.02 7.07
N ALA A 89 -20.31 -8.02 7.74
CA ALA A 89 -19.09 -8.68 7.27
C ALA A 89 -18.57 -9.72 8.30
N ASP A 90 -19.43 -10.18 9.21
CA ASP A 90 -19.08 -11.12 10.29
C ASP A 90 -18.76 -12.54 9.80
N LEU A 91 -19.24 -12.92 8.62
CA LEU A 91 -19.00 -14.22 7.98
C LEU A 91 -18.04 -14.13 6.77
N GLU A 92 -17.53 -12.95 6.48
CA GLU A 92 -16.67 -12.71 5.32
C GLU A 92 -15.26 -12.28 5.72
N THR A 93 -14.34 -12.53 4.81
CA THR A 93 -12.97 -11.99 4.86
C THR A 93 -12.68 -11.25 3.56
N PRO A 94 -11.73 -10.31 3.52
CA PRO A 94 -11.34 -9.66 2.27
C PRO A 94 -10.94 -10.66 1.17
N VAL A 95 -10.31 -11.78 1.54
CA VAL A 95 -9.96 -12.87 0.63
C VAL A 95 -11.20 -13.57 0.06
N SER A 96 -12.21 -13.90 0.89
CA SER A 96 -13.44 -14.53 0.41
C SER A 96 -14.24 -13.58 -0.48
N VAL A 97 -14.29 -12.30 -0.13
CA VAL A 97 -14.93 -11.25 -0.92
C VAL A 97 -14.25 -11.12 -2.30
N TYR A 98 -12.91 -11.05 -2.34
CA TYR A 98 -12.18 -11.01 -3.60
C TYR A 98 -12.49 -12.23 -4.48
N LEU A 99 -12.46 -13.44 -3.94
CA LEU A 99 -12.77 -14.68 -4.68
C LEU A 99 -14.20 -14.69 -5.23
N LYS A 100 -15.17 -14.18 -4.48
CA LYS A 100 -16.55 -14.07 -4.96
C LYS A 100 -16.69 -13.06 -6.10
N LEU A 101 -16.08 -11.91 -5.98
CA LEU A 101 -16.15 -10.85 -7.01
C LEU A 101 -15.41 -11.25 -8.28
N SER A 102 -14.23 -11.85 -8.15
CA SER A 102 -13.37 -12.26 -9.26
C SER A 102 -13.72 -13.63 -9.85
N GLU A 103 -14.82 -14.24 -9.41
CA GLU A 103 -15.26 -15.56 -9.88
C GLU A 103 -14.18 -16.65 -9.74
N GLY A 104 -13.49 -16.63 -8.58
CA GLY A 104 -12.39 -17.53 -8.31
C GLY A 104 -11.07 -17.06 -8.93
N ALA A 105 -10.79 -15.76 -8.86
CA ALA A 105 -9.59 -15.12 -9.43
C ALA A 105 -9.42 -15.36 -10.95
N ARG A 106 -10.54 -15.39 -11.69
CA ARG A 106 -10.57 -15.46 -13.16
C ARG A 106 -10.73 -14.10 -13.81
N LEU A 107 -11.29 -13.13 -13.08
CA LEU A 107 -11.49 -11.76 -13.56
C LEU A 107 -10.42 -10.84 -12.97
N PRO A 108 -9.89 -9.90 -13.76
CA PRO A 108 -8.97 -8.88 -13.28
C PRO A 108 -9.54 -8.10 -12.10
N GLY A 109 -8.66 -7.57 -11.26
CA GLY A 109 -9.11 -6.80 -10.10
C GLY A 109 -7.99 -6.50 -9.11
N PHE A 110 -8.38 -6.09 -7.92
CA PHE A 110 -7.44 -5.73 -6.87
C PHE A 110 -7.96 -6.08 -5.47
N LEU A 111 -7.01 -6.32 -4.59
CA LEU A 111 -7.20 -6.41 -3.15
C LEU A 111 -6.10 -5.61 -2.46
N LEU A 112 -6.48 -4.55 -1.77
CA LEU A 112 -5.59 -3.75 -0.93
C LEU A 112 -5.98 -3.97 0.52
N GLU A 113 -5.03 -4.41 1.33
CA GLU A 113 -5.23 -4.67 2.76
C GLU A 113 -4.14 -4.01 3.59
N SER A 114 -4.46 -3.67 4.82
CA SER A 114 -3.46 -3.38 5.83
C SER A 114 -3.60 -4.41 6.94
N VAL A 115 -2.57 -5.21 7.15
CA VAL A 115 -2.60 -6.34 8.10
C VAL A 115 -1.88 -6.00 9.41
N GLU A 116 -0.97 -5.02 9.38
CA GLU A 116 -0.21 -4.52 10.53
C GLU A 116 -0.22 -2.99 10.58
N GLY A 117 0.00 -2.41 11.75
CA GLY A 117 0.12 -0.95 11.92
C GLY A 117 -0.92 -0.31 12.85
N GLY A 118 -1.64 -1.13 13.63
CA GLY A 118 -2.63 -0.66 14.60
C GLY A 118 -3.94 -0.16 13.98
N ILE A 119 -4.89 0.26 14.82
CA ILE A 119 -6.29 0.57 14.44
C ILE A 119 -6.41 1.67 13.35
N ARG A 120 -5.43 2.57 13.22
CA ARG A 120 -5.49 3.66 12.24
C ARG A 120 -5.08 3.25 10.83
N ILE A 121 -4.15 2.30 10.68
CA ILE A 121 -3.65 1.85 9.38
C ILE A 121 -4.43 0.64 8.90
N ALA A 122 -4.69 -0.33 9.77
CA ALA A 122 -5.33 -1.61 9.46
C ALA A 122 -6.88 -1.59 9.51
N ARG A 123 -7.53 -0.42 9.37
CA ARG A 123 -8.99 -0.34 9.49
C ARG A 123 -9.74 -0.83 8.27
N TYR A 124 -9.23 -0.53 7.07
CA TYR A 124 -9.96 -0.79 5.83
C TYR A 124 -9.23 -1.75 4.91
N SER A 125 -9.99 -2.61 4.22
CA SER A 125 -9.53 -3.28 3.00
C SER A 125 -10.40 -2.83 1.84
N PHE A 126 -9.79 -2.64 0.67
CA PHE A 126 -10.46 -2.21 -0.55
C PHE A 126 -10.37 -3.32 -1.59
N ILE A 127 -11.53 -3.70 -2.14
CA ILE A 127 -11.65 -4.87 -2.99
C ILE A 127 -12.46 -4.51 -4.22
N GLY A 128 -11.93 -4.81 -5.38
CA GLY A 128 -12.62 -4.64 -6.63
C GLY A 128 -12.25 -5.70 -7.64
N SER A 129 -13.20 -6.12 -8.45
CA SER A 129 -12.99 -7.04 -9.57
C SER A 129 -14.12 -6.95 -10.56
N GLY A 130 -13.81 -7.16 -11.83
CA GLY A 130 -14.74 -7.16 -12.94
C GLY A 130 -14.25 -6.35 -14.14
N ASP A 131 -15.18 -5.91 -14.97
CA ASP A 131 -14.90 -5.19 -16.22
C ASP A 131 -14.58 -3.71 -15.97
N TYR A 132 -13.57 -3.44 -15.16
CA TYR A 132 -13.09 -2.08 -14.95
C TYR A 132 -12.46 -1.52 -16.22
N ALA A 133 -12.63 -0.22 -16.44
CA ALA A 133 -11.77 0.47 -17.38
C ALA A 133 -10.33 0.37 -16.89
N SER A 134 -9.41 0.03 -17.80
CA SER A 134 -7.98 -0.05 -17.52
C SER A 134 -7.27 1.16 -18.10
N ILE A 135 -6.31 1.69 -17.36
CA ILE A 135 -5.42 2.75 -17.82
C ILE A 135 -4.03 2.15 -17.92
N GLU A 136 -3.48 2.08 -19.13
CA GLU A 136 -2.10 1.67 -19.37
C GLU A 136 -1.29 2.85 -19.93
N MET A 137 -0.10 3.05 -19.41
CA MET A 137 0.84 4.07 -19.87
C MET A 137 2.14 3.40 -20.31
N ARG A 138 2.44 3.51 -21.58
CA ARG A 138 3.61 2.88 -22.20
C ARG A 138 4.22 3.79 -23.26
N ASP A 139 5.51 4.08 -23.16
CA ASP A 139 6.29 4.81 -24.17
C ASP A 139 5.67 6.16 -24.60
N GLY A 140 5.03 6.87 -23.69
CA GLY A 140 4.38 8.15 -23.96
C GLY A 140 2.97 8.04 -24.54
N VAL A 141 2.39 6.84 -24.57
CA VAL A 141 0.99 6.60 -24.98
C VAL A 141 0.18 6.12 -23.78
N LEU A 142 -0.85 6.87 -23.43
CA LEU A 142 -1.90 6.44 -22.50
C LEU A 142 -2.97 5.72 -23.31
N THR A 143 -3.31 4.53 -22.88
CA THR A 143 -4.39 3.71 -23.40
C THR A 143 -5.45 3.54 -22.32
N GLU A 144 -6.66 4.02 -22.56
CA GLU A 144 -7.81 3.77 -21.71
C GLU A 144 -8.71 2.76 -22.43
N GLY A 145 -8.89 1.58 -21.83
CA GLY A 145 -9.70 0.49 -22.38
C GLY A 145 -10.86 0.16 -21.45
N ASN A 146 -12.06 -0.02 -22.02
CA ASN A 146 -13.25 -0.53 -21.35
C ASN A 146 -13.99 -1.51 -22.28
N VAL A 147 -15.13 -2.04 -21.84
CA VAL A 147 -15.97 -2.97 -22.62
C VAL A 147 -16.52 -2.36 -23.92
N GLU A 148 -16.59 -1.03 -24.03
CA GLU A 148 -17.09 -0.31 -25.20
C GLU A 148 -16.01 -0.07 -26.25
N GLY A 149 -14.73 -0.10 -25.84
CA GLY A 149 -13.61 0.11 -26.75
C GLY A 149 -12.34 0.62 -26.06
N THR A 150 -11.42 1.04 -26.89
CA THR A 150 -10.11 1.54 -26.43
C THR A 150 -9.86 2.92 -27.02
N THR A 151 -9.45 3.87 -26.18
CA THR A 151 -8.99 5.20 -26.59
C THR A 151 -7.51 5.36 -26.29
N THR A 152 -6.81 6.13 -27.11
CA THR A 152 -5.39 6.41 -26.92
C THR A 152 -5.11 7.91 -26.94
N LYS A 153 -4.17 8.34 -26.07
CA LYS A 153 -3.71 9.72 -25.97
C LYS A 153 -2.19 9.76 -25.78
N ILE A 154 -1.54 10.68 -26.46
CA ILE A 154 -0.09 10.91 -26.24
C ILE A 154 0.09 11.74 -24.98
N TYR A 155 1.03 11.36 -24.12
CA TYR A 155 1.43 12.11 -22.94
C TYR A 155 2.94 12.35 -22.89
N GLN A 156 3.34 13.41 -22.21
CA GLN A 156 4.73 13.66 -21.86
C GLN A 156 5.00 13.31 -20.40
N ASP A 157 4.04 13.60 -19.55
CA ASP A 157 4.07 13.35 -18.10
C ASP A 157 2.91 12.43 -17.70
N PRO A 158 3.20 11.23 -17.15
CA PRO A 158 2.17 10.25 -16.80
C PRO A 158 1.23 10.73 -15.70
N LEU A 159 1.71 11.52 -14.74
CA LEU A 159 0.86 12.01 -13.64
C LEU A 159 -0.07 13.12 -14.11
N THR A 160 0.37 13.99 -15.02
CA THR A 160 -0.52 14.97 -15.64
C THR A 160 -1.62 14.27 -16.45
N ALA A 161 -1.27 13.26 -17.25
CA ALA A 161 -2.23 12.50 -18.03
C ALA A 161 -3.24 11.74 -17.14
N LEU A 162 -2.77 11.15 -16.04
CA LEU A 162 -3.63 10.50 -15.05
C LEU A 162 -4.58 11.50 -14.38
N GLY A 163 -4.09 12.69 -14.06
CA GLY A 163 -4.91 13.78 -13.50
C GLY A 163 -6.05 14.20 -14.42
N GLU A 164 -5.81 14.23 -15.74
CA GLU A 164 -6.85 14.52 -16.73
C GLU A 164 -7.94 13.44 -16.77
N VAL A 165 -7.58 12.16 -16.64
CA VAL A 165 -8.57 11.07 -16.52
C VAL A 165 -9.35 11.22 -15.22
N LEU A 166 -8.69 11.41 -14.07
CA LEU A 166 -9.35 11.57 -12.77
C LEU A 166 -10.31 12.77 -12.73
N ALA A 167 -9.96 13.87 -13.41
CA ALA A 167 -10.82 15.06 -13.48
C ALA A 167 -12.20 14.77 -14.10
N THR A 168 -12.31 13.75 -14.96
CA THR A 168 -13.59 13.32 -15.55
C THR A 168 -14.50 12.59 -14.57
N TYR A 169 -13.97 12.19 -13.40
CA TYR A 169 -14.70 11.48 -12.33
C TYR A 169 -14.73 12.25 -11.02
N LYS A 170 -14.23 13.49 -10.98
CA LYS A 170 -14.04 14.27 -9.74
C LYS A 170 -15.25 14.19 -8.82
N ALA A 171 -15.02 13.77 -7.57
CA ALA A 171 -16.01 13.64 -6.51
C ALA A 171 -15.78 14.65 -5.39
N GLU A 172 -16.80 14.89 -4.58
CA GLU A 172 -16.67 15.58 -3.30
C GLU A 172 -16.43 14.55 -2.19
N SER A 173 -15.58 14.87 -1.22
CA SER A 173 -15.32 14.01 -0.06
C SER A 173 -16.56 13.94 0.83
N ASP A 174 -16.95 12.74 1.25
CA ASP A 174 -18.03 12.50 2.21
C ASP A 174 -17.42 12.01 3.53
N PRO A 175 -17.57 12.73 4.65
CA PRO A 175 -16.99 12.36 5.94
C PRO A 175 -17.59 11.09 6.56
N ASP A 176 -18.76 10.63 6.10
CA ASP A 176 -19.40 9.39 6.54
C ASP A 176 -18.88 8.15 5.78
N LEU A 177 -18.09 8.37 4.73
CA LEU A 177 -17.48 7.31 3.93
C LEU A 177 -15.99 7.10 4.27
N PRO A 178 -15.45 5.92 3.99
CA PRO A 178 -14.01 5.66 4.04
C PRO A 178 -13.25 6.60 3.08
N ARG A 179 -11.96 6.80 3.37
CA ARG A 179 -11.06 7.66 2.59
C ARG A 179 -10.87 7.26 1.11
N PHE A 180 -11.29 6.08 0.71
CA PHE A 180 -11.29 5.62 -0.68
C PHE A 180 -12.66 5.05 -1.02
N THR A 181 -13.35 5.69 -1.95
CA THR A 181 -14.70 5.33 -2.40
C THR A 181 -14.78 4.99 -3.86
N GLY A 182 -13.75 5.34 -4.62
CA GLY A 182 -13.59 5.14 -6.05
C GLY A 182 -12.44 5.98 -6.56
N GLY A 183 -11.82 5.54 -7.64
CA GLY A 183 -10.63 6.18 -8.18
C GLY A 183 -9.82 5.23 -9.03
N VAL A 184 -8.51 5.44 -9.07
CA VAL A 184 -7.58 4.54 -9.74
C VAL A 184 -6.78 3.73 -8.72
N VAL A 185 -6.64 2.43 -8.98
CA VAL A 185 -5.86 1.48 -8.17
C VAL A 185 -4.85 0.80 -9.07
N GLY A 186 -3.57 0.87 -8.71
CA GLY A 186 -2.54 0.29 -9.55
C GLY A 186 -1.12 0.66 -9.14
N TYR A 187 -0.24 0.79 -10.13
CA TYR A 187 1.14 1.15 -9.90
C TYR A 187 1.68 2.19 -10.90
N LEU A 188 2.63 2.99 -10.41
CA LEU A 188 3.55 3.82 -11.18
C LEU A 188 4.93 3.17 -11.11
N GLY A 189 5.47 2.72 -12.21
CA GLY A 189 6.79 2.08 -12.29
C GLY A 189 7.94 3.07 -12.09
N TYR A 190 9.08 2.56 -11.62
CA TYR A 190 10.27 3.35 -11.31
C TYR A 190 10.73 4.25 -12.48
N GLU A 191 10.69 3.75 -13.71
CA GLU A 191 11.16 4.46 -14.90
C GLU A 191 10.34 5.71 -15.23
N SER A 192 9.15 5.88 -14.65
CA SER A 192 8.35 7.10 -14.77
C SER A 192 9.12 8.34 -14.28
N VAL A 193 10.09 8.17 -13.38
CA VAL A 193 10.97 9.26 -12.93
C VAL A 193 11.67 9.97 -14.09
N ARG A 194 11.97 9.28 -15.18
CA ARG A 194 12.63 9.85 -16.37
C ARG A 194 11.77 10.90 -17.08
N ARG A 195 10.46 10.86 -16.86
CA ARG A 195 9.52 11.89 -17.34
C ARG A 195 9.57 13.16 -16.50
N PHE A 196 9.94 13.03 -15.22
CA PHE A 196 10.04 14.14 -14.26
C PHE A 196 11.45 14.71 -14.21
N GLU A 197 12.46 13.83 -14.32
CA GLU A 197 13.88 14.14 -14.23
C GLU A 197 14.62 13.59 -15.47
N PRO A 198 14.63 14.32 -16.58
CA PRO A 198 15.22 13.84 -17.85
C PRO A 198 16.71 13.51 -17.79
N ARG A 199 17.42 13.95 -16.74
CA ARG A 199 18.83 13.62 -16.50
C ARG A 199 19.03 12.17 -16.11
N VAL A 200 18.00 11.52 -15.55
CA VAL A 200 18.06 10.10 -15.16
C VAL A 200 18.08 9.26 -16.42
N GLY A 201 19.14 8.49 -16.60
CA GLY A 201 19.33 7.57 -17.72
C GLY A 201 18.34 6.40 -17.69
N ARG A 202 18.51 5.49 -18.65
CA ARG A 202 17.80 4.20 -18.70
C ARG A 202 18.83 3.07 -18.67
N ALA A 203 18.60 2.05 -17.86
CA ALA A 203 19.37 0.82 -17.93
C ALA A 203 19.25 0.15 -19.31
N ALA A 204 20.24 -0.64 -19.69
CA ALA A 204 20.36 -1.16 -21.05
C ALA A 204 19.28 -2.18 -21.43
N GLY A 205 18.86 -3.02 -20.47
CA GLY A 205 17.88 -4.09 -20.68
C GLY A 205 16.43 -3.62 -20.50
N ASP A 206 15.52 -4.32 -21.14
CA ASP A 206 14.08 -3.98 -21.14
C ASP A 206 13.29 -4.55 -19.94
N GLY A 207 13.96 -5.23 -19.02
CA GLY A 207 13.34 -5.77 -17.81
C GLY A 207 12.25 -6.80 -18.13
N LEU A 208 11.08 -6.62 -17.47
CA LEU A 208 9.93 -7.54 -17.59
C LEU A 208 8.92 -7.13 -18.68
N GLY A 209 9.20 -6.07 -19.46
CA GLY A 209 8.30 -5.55 -20.49
C GLY A 209 6.97 -5.04 -19.92
N LEU A 210 6.98 -4.50 -18.70
CA LEU A 210 5.82 -3.89 -18.08
C LEU A 210 5.57 -2.48 -18.62
N PRO A 211 4.30 -1.97 -18.58
CA PRO A 211 4.03 -0.56 -18.82
C PRO A 211 4.66 0.34 -17.73
N GLU A 212 4.91 1.62 -18.08
CA GLU A 212 5.39 2.65 -17.13
C GLU A 212 4.42 2.85 -15.97
N ALA A 213 3.11 2.72 -16.21
CA ALA A 213 2.08 2.70 -15.20
C ALA A 213 0.87 1.89 -15.66
N ARG A 214 0.16 1.26 -14.72
CA ARG A 214 -1.09 0.57 -14.99
C ARG A 214 -2.05 0.67 -13.82
N TYR A 215 -3.31 1.01 -14.11
CA TYR A 215 -4.34 1.21 -13.12
C TYR A 215 -5.67 0.59 -13.56
N HIS A 216 -6.44 0.11 -12.60
CA HIS A 216 -7.88 -0.10 -12.71
C HIS A 216 -8.60 1.21 -12.36
N LEU A 217 -9.57 1.61 -13.17
CA LEU A 217 -10.47 2.71 -12.85
C LEU A 217 -11.67 2.13 -12.10
N ALA A 218 -11.62 2.17 -10.78
CA ALA A 218 -12.61 1.55 -9.91
C ALA A 218 -13.70 2.56 -9.53
N ASP A 219 -14.81 2.55 -10.25
CA ASP A 219 -16.02 3.35 -9.95
C ASP A 219 -17.01 2.61 -9.03
N THR A 220 -16.77 1.32 -8.80
CA THR A 220 -17.58 0.46 -7.94
C THR A 220 -16.66 -0.52 -7.21
N LEU A 221 -16.72 -0.56 -5.87
CA LEU A 221 -15.85 -1.42 -5.05
C LEU A 221 -16.50 -1.80 -3.72
N VAL A 222 -15.90 -2.77 -3.04
CA VAL A 222 -16.22 -3.12 -1.66
C VAL A 222 -15.18 -2.52 -0.73
N VAL A 223 -15.64 -1.79 0.28
CA VAL A 223 -14.83 -1.32 1.40
C VAL A 223 -15.17 -2.15 2.62
N PHE A 224 -14.19 -2.89 3.11
CA PHE A 224 -14.31 -3.72 4.31
C PHE A 224 -13.83 -2.91 5.52
N ASP A 225 -14.69 -2.66 6.51
CA ASP A 225 -14.32 -2.00 7.78
C ASP A 225 -14.12 -3.04 8.88
N HIS A 226 -12.86 -3.31 9.19
CA HIS A 226 -12.48 -4.29 10.21
C HIS A 226 -12.90 -3.89 11.63
N LEU A 227 -12.98 -2.57 11.89
CA LEU A 227 -13.38 -2.06 13.20
C LEU A 227 -14.88 -2.21 13.44
N GLN A 228 -15.68 -1.87 12.43
CA GLN A 228 -17.15 -1.97 12.50
C GLN A 228 -17.68 -3.36 12.14
N ARG A 229 -16.84 -4.24 11.60
CA ARG A 229 -17.22 -5.56 11.07
C ARG A 229 -18.36 -5.44 10.06
N SER A 230 -18.30 -4.43 9.24
CA SER A 230 -19.22 -4.17 8.15
C SER A 230 -18.46 -4.01 6.83
N MET A 231 -19.16 -4.12 5.74
CA MET A 231 -18.64 -3.77 4.42
C MET A 231 -19.62 -2.85 3.71
N LYS A 232 -19.08 -1.92 2.93
CA LYS A 232 -19.86 -1.03 2.08
C LYS A 232 -19.59 -1.38 0.63
N VAL A 233 -20.63 -1.65 -0.13
CA VAL A 233 -20.58 -1.72 -1.59
C VAL A 233 -20.86 -0.32 -2.09
N VAL A 234 -19.84 0.35 -2.65
CA VAL A 234 -19.88 1.74 -3.07
C VAL A 234 -19.88 1.79 -4.58
N SER A 235 -20.70 2.68 -5.17
CA SER A 235 -20.67 3.02 -6.60
C SER A 235 -20.91 4.51 -6.80
N HIS A 236 -20.54 5.04 -7.96
CA HIS A 236 -20.60 6.47 -8.26
C HIS A 236 -21.71 6.82 -9.25
N VAL A 237 -22.56 7.80 -8.88
CA VAL A 237 -23.58 8.39 -9.75
C VAL A 237 -22.93 9.48 -10.60
N ARG A 238 -23.01 9.37 -11.92
CA ARG A 238 -22.48 10.38 -12.86
C ARG A 238 -23.45 11.55 -12.96
N LEU A 239 -22.95 12.78 -12.82
CA LEU A 239 -23.73 14.01 -12.90
C LEU A 239 -23.71 14.64 -14.30
N ASP A 240 -22.77 14.24 -15.14
CA ASP A 240 -22.51 14.79 -16.46
C ASP A 240 -23.17 13.99 -17.61
N GLN A 241 -23.89 12.91 -17.31
CA GLN A 241 -24.51 12.03 -18.32
C GLN A 241 -25.98 12.37 -18.63
N GLY A 242 -26.44 13.58 -18.34
CA GLY A 242 -27.74 14.13 -18.75
C GLY A 242 -28.91 13.72 -17.86
N ASP A 243 -29.27 12.45 -17.75
CA ASP A 243 -30.39 11.97 -16.91
C ASP A 243 -29.88 11.46 -15.57
N LEU A 244 -30.05 12.27 -14.53
CA LEU A 244 -29.61 11.94 -13.16
C LEU A 244 -30.31 10.70 -12.61
N GLU A 245 -31.58 10.46 -12.95
CA GLU A 245 -32.34 9.30 -12.49
C GLU A 245 -31.79 8.01 -13.11
N ALA A 246 -31.51 8.03 -14.42
CA ALA A 246 -30.88 6.92 -15.12
C ALA A 246 -29.49 6.65 -14.60
N SER A 247 -28.68 7.69 -14.34
CA SER A 247 -27.34 7.55 -13.73
C SER A 247 -27.38 6.97 -12.32
N TYR A 248 -28.36 7.40 -11.50
CA TYR A 248 -28.58 6.83 -10.17
C TYR A 248 -28.96 5.35 -10.26
N GLN A 249 -29.91 4.99 -11.12
CA GLN A 249 -30.32 3.60 -11.29
C GLN A 249 -29.16 2.73 -11.78
N ALA A 250 -28.36 3.19 -12.71
CA ALA A 250 -27.18 2.46 -13.17
C ALA A 250 -26.16 2.20 -12.03
N ALA A 251 -25.97 3.16 -11.13
CA ALA A 251 -25.11 2.95 -9.96
C ALA A 251 -25.74 1.96 -8.96
N VAL A 252 -27.06 1.99 -8.75
CA VAL A 252 -27.80 1.00 -7.96
C VAL A 252 -27.65 -0.39 -8.56
N ASP A 253 -27.81 -0.53 -9.87
CA ASP A 253 -27.70 -1.83 -10.56
C ASP A 253 -26.28 -2.43 -10.40
N ARG A 254 -25.23 -1.61 -10.42
CA ARG A 254 -23.85 -2.09 -10.12
C ARG A 254 -23.70 -2.56 -8.69
N ILE A 255 -24.28 -1.83 -7.72
CA ILE A 255 -24.30 -2.26 -6.30
C ILE A 255 -25.05 -3.58 -6.14
N ASP A 256 -26.21 -3.73 -6.79
CA ASP A 256 -27.03 -4.94 -6.75
C ASP A 256 -26.30 -6.15 -7.36
N ALA A 257 -25.67 -5.96 -8.51
CA ALA A 257 -24.87 -6.99 -9.16
C ALA A 257 -23.72 -7.46 -8.27
N MET A 258 -22.96 -6.52 -7.68
CA MET A 258 -21.85 -6.82 -6.77
C MET A 258 -22.36 -7.49 -5.48
N THR A 259 -23.44 -6.99 -4.88
CA THR A 259 -24.07 -7.57 -3.68
C THR A 259 -24.55 -9.00 -3.94
N SER A 260 -25.11 -9.28 -5.13
CA SER A 260 -25.55 -10.61 -5.52
C SER A 260 -24.38 -11.61 -5.56
N LYS A 261 -23.22 -11.21 -6.10
CA LYS A 261 -22.00 -12.03 -6.07
C LYS A 261 -21.55 -12.32 -4.62
N LEU A 262 -21.65 -11.36 -3.71
CA LEU A 262 -21.25 -11.52 -2.31
C LEU A 262 -22.13 -12.52 -1.55
N HIS A 263 -23.40 -12.64 -1.89
CA HIS A 263 -24.30 -13.64 -1.30
C HIS A 263 -24.05 -15.08 -1.80
N GLY A 264 -23.32 -15.23 -2.90
CA GLY A 264 -22.93 -16.53 -3.44
C GLY A 264 -21.88 -17.26 -2.59
N ALA A 265 -21.69 -18.56 -2.83
CA ALA A 265 -20.53 -19.28 -2.31
C ALA A 265 -19.24 -18.76 -2.96
N ALA A 266 -18.15 -18.73 -2.21
CA ALA A 266 -16.86 -18.42 -2.81
C ALA A 266 -16.46 -19.55 -3.79
N PRO A 267 -16.29 -19.26 -5.08
CA PRO A 267 -15.89 -20.29 -6.03
C PRO A 267 -14.44 -20.71 -5.76
N SER A 268 -14.16 -22.01 -6.01
CA SER A 268 -12.77 -22.44 -6.10
C SER A 268 -12.17 -21.91 -7.40
N TYR A 269 -10.91 -21.52 -7.36
CA TYR A 269 -10.16 -21.24 -8.58
C TYR A 269 -9.41 -22.50 -9.04
N ASP A 270 -9.12 -22.56 -10.35
CA ASP A 270 -8.45 -23.70 -10.93
C ASP A 270 -7.02 -23.78 -10.39
N LEU A 271 -6.66 -24.95 -9.85
CA LEU A 271 -5.32 -25.22 -9.37
C LEU A 271 -4.59 -26.00 -10.48
N ASN A 272 -3.42 -25.52 -10.84
CA ASN A 272 -2.54 -26.28 -11.71
C ASN A 272 -1.75 -27.29 -10.88
N PRO A 273 -1.65 -28.56 -11.31
CA PRO A 273 -0.78 -29.51 -10.63
C PRO A 273 0.66 -28.99 -10.69
N ALA A 274 1.30 -28.86 -9.56
CA ALA A 274 2.71 -28.48 -9.50
C ALA A 274 3.54 -29.50 -10.28
N THR A 275 4.08 -29.10 -11.42
CA THR A 275 4.92 -29.96 -12.26
C THR A 275 6.38 -29.94 -11.82
N GLN A 276 6.74 -29.04 -10.92
CA GLN A 276 8.12 -28.81 -10.52
C GLN A 276 8.44 -29.45 -9.17
N CYS A 277 9.31 -30.46 -9.21
CA CYS A 277 9.77 -31.19 -8.01
C CYS A 277 11.06 -30.62 -7.39
N LEU A 278 11.64 -29.56 -7.95
CA LEU A 278 12.89 -28.98 -7.46
C LEU A 278 12.64 -27.96 -6.35
N PRO A 279 13.52 -27.88 -5.33
CA PRO A 279 13.50 -26.78 -4.36
C PRO A 279 13.52 -25.42 -5.08
N VAL A 280 12.80 -24.43 -4.54
CA VAL A 280 12.65 -23.10 -5.20
C VAL A 280 14.02 -22.46 -5.42
N VAL A 281 14.98 -22.69 -4.51
CA VAL A 281 16.32 -22.12 -4.63
C VAL A 281 17.10 -22.66 -5.84
N ASP A 282 16.82 -23.88 -6.30
CA ASP A 282 17.48 -24.49 -7.44
C ASP A 282 16.89 -23.99 -8.80
N ARG A 283 15.80 -23.25 -8.74
CA ARG A 283 15.13 -22.61 -9.90
C ARG A 283 15.48 -21.12 -10.03
N PHE A 284 16.37 -20.58 -9.19
CA PHE A 284 16.76 -19.17 -9.24
C PHE A 284 17.49 -18.85 -10.54
N ARG A 285 16.98 -17.84 -11.23
CA ARG A 285 17.63 -17.23 -12.40
C ARG A 285 17.87 -15.77 -12.14
N PRO A 286 19.04 -15.39 -11.56
CA PRO A 286 19.36 -14.00 -11.31
C PRO A 286 19.64 -13.27 -12.64
N ASN A 287 19.17 -12.03 -12.76
CA ASN A 287 19.51 -11.15 -13.89
C ASN A 287 20.93 -10.57 -13.79
N THR A 288 21.54 -10.70 -12.63
CA THR A 288 22.87 -10.16 -12.31
C THR A 288 23.62 -11.22 -11.51
N SER A 289 24.87 -11.58 -11.94
CA SER A 289 25.68 -12.51 -11.17
C SER A 289 26.12 -11.92 -9.84
N SER A 290 26.46 -12.78 -8.86
CA SER A 290 26.95 -12.35 -7.56
C SER A 290 28.24 -11.51 -7.67
N GLU A 291 29.12 -11.84 -8.61
CA GLU A 291 30.35 -11.09 -8.91
C GLU A 291 30.02 -9.71 -9.43
N ARG A 292 29.09 -9.64 -10.40
CA ARG A 292 28.66 -8.35 -10.97
C ARG A 292 28.00 -7.45 -9.95
N TYR A 293 27.17 -8.01 -9.05
CA TYR A 293 26.55 -7.22 -7.98
C TYR A 293 27.61 -6.63 -7.04
N ARG A 294 28.63 -7.43 -6.66
CA ARG A 294 29.75 -6.93 -5.84
C ARG A 294 30.56 -5.84 -6.55
N GLU A 295 30.77 -5.95 -7.86
CA GLU A 295 31.38 -4.89 -8.66
C GLU A 295 30.54 -3.61 -8.63
N MET A 296 29.20 -3.72 -8.70
CA MET A 296 28.32 -2.56 -8.58
C MET A 296 28.50 -1.87 -7.21
N VAL A 297 28.55 -2.64 -6.11
CA VAL A 297 28.80 -2.09 -4.77
C VAL A 297 30.13 -1.35 -4.72
N GLN A 298 31.23 -1.95 -5.21
CA GLN A 298 32.54 -1.33 -5.26
C GLN A 298 32.55 -0.05 -6.13
N ARG A 299 31.77 -0.03 -7.19
CA ARG A 299 31.62 1.13 -8.05
C ARG A 299 30.88 2.29 -7.36
N VAL A 300 29.80 1.96 -6.63
CA VAL A 300 29.08 2.93 -5.77
C VAL A 300 30.02 3.51 -4.72
N GLN A 301 30.84 2.70 -4.05
CA GLN A 301 31.82 3.19 -3.08
C GLN A 301 32.85 4.16 -3.69
N LYS A 302 33.23 3.96 -4.95
CA LYS A 302 34.10 4.93 -5.67
C LYS A 302 33.39 6.27 -5.88
N TYR A 303 32.10 6.26 -6.22
CA TYR A 303 31.31 7.50 -6.34
C TYR A 303 31.14 8.21 -4.99
N ILE A 304 30.96 7.43 -3.90
CA ILE A 304 30.92 8.00 -2.54
C ILE A 304 32.28 8.63 -2.18
N GLY A 305 33.38 7.93 -2.46
CA GLY A 305 34.74 8.43 -2.21
C GLY A 305 35.10 9.66 -3.05
N ALA A 306 34.50 9.81 -4.23
CA ALA A 306 34.62 11.01 -5.08
C ALA A 306 33.75 12.19 -4.62
N GLY A 307 32.84 11.97 -3.68
CA GLY A 307 31.92 13.00 -3.17
C GLY A 307 30.68 13.21 -4.04
N ASP A 308 30.36 12.30 -4.98
CA ASP A 308 29.21 12.40 -5.86
C ASP A 308 27.90 12.13 -5.10
N ILE A 309 27.92 11.15 -4.18
CA ILE A 309 26.78 10.66 -3.41
C ILE A 309 27.18 10.28 -1.99
N ILE A 310 26.21 10.18 -1.11
CA ILE A 310 26.37 9.66 0.27
C ILE A 310 25.92 8.20 0.33
N GLN A 311 24.83 7.88 -0.36
CA GLN A 311 24.23 6.54 -0.42
C GLN A 311 23.64 6.29 -1.81
N CYS A 312 23.70 5.03 -2.25
CA CYS A 312 23.02 4.54 -3.44
C CYS A 312 22.45 3.14 -3.20
N VAL A 313 21.31 2.83 -3.81
CA VAL A 313 20.61 1.56 -3.61
C VAL A 313 20.54 0.77 -4.94
N PRO A 314 21.66 0.12 -5.35
CA PRO A 314 21.62 -0.81 -6.48
C PRO A 314 20.81 -2.05 -6.13
N SER A 315 20.16 -2.63 -7.13
CA SER A 315 19.29 -3.80 -6.96
C SER A 315 19.65 -4.95 -7.91
N GLN A 316 19.16 -6.15 -7.58
CA GLN A 316 19.18 -7.32 -8.43
C GLN A 316 17.81 -7.98 -8.46
N ARG A 317 17.49 -8.70 -9.56
CA ARG A 317 16.27 -9.46 -9.73
C ARG A 317 16.58 -10.96 -9.81
N ILE A 318 15.70 -11.76 -9.22
CA ILE A 318 15.70 -13.23 -9.35
C ILE A 318 14.36 -13.63 -9.94
N ASP A 319 14.39 -14.36 -11.04
CA ASP A 319 13.23 -14.95 -11.68
C ASP A 319 13.11 -16.41 -11.24
N ILE A 320 11.89 -16.86 -10.93
CA ILE A 320 11.58 -18.20 -10.42
C ILE A 320 10.39 -18.75 -11.20
N ASP A 321 10.56 -19.89 -11.87
CA ASP A 321 9.43 -20.58 -12.49
C ASP A 321 8.52 -21.16 -11.42
N THR A 322 7.20 -20.96 -11.56
CA THR A 322 6.20 -21.46 -10.63
C THR A 322 4.88 -21.69 -11.34
N ASP A 323 4.24 -22.82 -11.04
CA ASP A 323 2.89 -23.14 -11.50
C ASP A 323 1.82 -22.67 -10.48
N ALA A 324 2.23 -22.19 -9.29
CA ALA A 324 1.31 -21.72 -8.28
C ALA A 324 0.50 -20.51 -8.76
N HIS A 325 -0.81 -20.55 -8.53
CA HIS A 325 -1.70 -19.45 -8.88
C HIS A 325 -1.28 -18.17 -8.14
N PRO A 326 -1.16 -17.00 -8.82
CA PRO A 326 -0.69 -15.75 -8.20
C PRO A 326 -1.48 -15.35 -6.95
N PHE A 327 -2.78 -15.64 -6.90
CA PHE A 327 -3.60 -15.37 -5.72
C PHE A 327 -3.30 -16.33 -4.54
N THR A 328 -2.89 -17.59 -4.82
CA THR A 328 -2.39 -18.50 -3.77
C THR A 328 -1.08 -17.98 -3.19
N ILE A 329 -0.19 -17.47 -4.04
CA ILE A 329 1.06 -16.82 -3.58
C ILE A 329 0.75 -15.62 -2.69
N TYR A 330 -0.21 -14.76 -3.05
CA TYR A 330 -0.66 -13.67 -2.20
C TYR A 330 -1.19 -14.15 -0.84
N ARG A 331 -2.06 -15.16 -0.83
CA ARG A 331 -2.60 -15.75 0.42
C ARG A 331 -1.50 -16.34 1.30
N ALA A 332 -0.50 -16.99 0.70
CA ALA A 332 0.68 -17.48 1.42
C ALA A 332 1.50 -16.31 1.98
N LEU A 333 1.74 -15.26 1.20
CA LEU A 333 2.52 -14.08 1.60
C LEU A 333 1.89 -13.36 2.81
N ARG A 334 0.56 -13.24 2.88
CA ARG A 334 -0.16 -12.69 4.05
C ARG A 334 0.19 -13.39 5.37
N THR A 335 0.52 -14.66 5.32
CA THR A 335 0.85 -15.46 6.51
C THR A 335 2.34 -15.53 6.79
N VAL A 336 3.18 -15.30 5.78
CA VAL A 336 4.64 -15.34 5.89
C VAL A 336 5.21 -13.98 6.29
N ASN A 337 4.66 -12.90 5.73
CA ASN A 337 5.13 -11.54 5.92
C ASN A 337 3.98 -10.54 5.96
N PRO A 338 3.13 -10.54 6.99
CA PRO A 338 2.12 -9.52 7.16
C PRO A 338 2.78 -8.13 7.20
N SER A 339 2.16 -7.15 6.55
CA SER A 339 2.74 -5.82 6.36
C SER A 339 1.65 -4.74 6.35
N PRO A 340 1.99 -3.46 6.60
CA PRO A 340 1.04 -2.35 6.54
C PRO A 340 0.37 -2.18 5.18
N TYR A 341 1.06 -2.52 4.10
CA TYR A 341 0.56 -2.44 2.73
C TYR A 341 0.66 -3.82 2.07
N MET A 342 -0.41 -4.59 2.18
CA MET A 342 -0.58 -5.84 1.46
C MET A 342 -1.40 -5.57 0.20
N PHE A 343 -0.95 -6.03 -0.95
CA PHE A 343 -1.68 -5.82 -2.20
C PHE A 343 -1.56 -6.99 -3.17
N PHE A 344 -2.65 -7.22 -3.85
CA PHE A 344 -2.77 -8.09 -5.01
C PHE A 344 -3.42 -7.28 -6.13
N LEU A 345 -2.70 -7.09 -7.24
CA LEU A 345 -3.20 -6.42 -8.43
C LEU A 345 -3.15 -7.42 -9.58
N ASP A 346 -4.30 -7.69 -10.18
CA ASP A 346 -4.47 -8.58 -11.32
C ASP A 346 -4.87 -7.76 -12.54
N PHE A 347 -3.99 -7.68 -13.52
CA PHE A 347 -4.22 -6.98 -14.78
C PHE A 347 -4.52 -7.93 -15.95
N GLY A 348 -4.70 -9.22 -15.67
CA GLY A 348 -4.97 -10.27 -16.65
C GLY A 348 -3.70 -10.85 -17.28
N ASP A 349 -2.83 -10.03 -17.83
CA ASP A 349 -1.57 -10.44 -18.47
C ASP A 349 -0.39 -10.53 -17.49
N HIS A 350 -0.49 -9.89 -16.34
CA HIS A 350 0.47 -9.96 -15.23
C HIS A 350 -0.18 -9.58 -13.90
N HIS A 351 0.47 -10.00 -12.82
CA HIS A 351 0.03 -9.74 -11.45
C HIS A 351 1.15 -9.06 -10.66
N ILE A 352 0.77 -8.14 -9.78
CA ILE A 352 1.67 -7.55 -8.79
C ILE A 352 1.25 -8.04 -7.40
N VAL A 353 2.14 -8.75 -6.73
CA VAL A 353 1.89 -9.36 -5.42
C VAL A 353 2.90 -8.80 -4.43
N GLY A 354 2.43 -8.10 -3.40
CA GLY A 354 3.35 -7.41 -2.51
C GLY A 354 2.92 -7.31 -1.05
N ALA A 355 3.93 -7.10 -0.21
CA ALA A 355 3.84 -6.90 1.23
C ALA A 355 4.80 -5.76 1.63
N SER A 356 4.47 -4.53 1.25
CA SER A 356 5.33 -3.38 1.48
C SER A 356 5.25 -2.90 2.93
N PRO A 357 6.40 -2.66 3.57
CA PRO A 357 6.42 -2.10 4.91
C PRO A 357 6.29 -0.57 4.93
N GLU A 358 6.47 0.12 3.78
CA GLU A 358 6.82 1.53 3.76
C GLU A 358 5.86 2.38 2.92
N LEU A 359 5.28 3.40 3.58
CA LEU A 359 4.52 4.47 2.93
C LEU A 359 5.46 5.28 2.04
N LEU A 360 5.09 5.46 0.75
CA LEU A 360 5.76 6.43 -0.11
C LEU A 360 5.25 7.84 0.17
N VAL A 361 3.97 8.06 -0.07
CA VAL A 361 3.31 9.33 0.23
C VAL A 361 1.80 9.12 0.36
N ARG A 362 1.23 9.78 1.36
CA ARG A 362 -0.22 9.91 1.57
C ARG A 362 -0.61 11.37 1.48
N TYR A 363 -1.75 11.62 0.86
CA TYR A 363 -2.42 12.92 0.90
C TYR A 363 -3.85 12.74 1.38
N GLU A 364 -4.17 13.36 2.51
CA GLU A 364 -5.48 13.28 3.16
C GLU A 364 -5.76 14.62 3.85
N ASP A 365 -6.95 15.18 3.66
CA ASP A 365 -7.40 16.43 4.32
C ASP A 365 -6.42 17.62 4.20
N GLY A 366 -5.78 17.75 3.03
CA GLY A 366 -4.82 18.84 2.78
C GLY A 366 -3.40 18.58 3.29
N ILE A 367 -3.17 17.44 3.96
CA ILE A 367 -1.88 17.07 4.55
C ILE A 367 -1.18 16.02 3.71
N ILE A 368 0.06 16.29 3.36
CA ILE A 368 1.00 15.34 2.80
C ILE A 368 1.73 14.65 3.96
N THR A 369 1.83 13.34 3.91
CA THR A 369 2.57 12.54 4.91
C THR A 369 3.54 11.60 4.20
N ASN A 370 4.78 11.56 4.71
CA ASN A 370 5.81 10.59 4.34
C ASN A 370 6.34 9.93 5.61
N HIS A 371 6.60 8.61 5.59
CA HIS A 371 7.09 7.85 6.75
C HIS A 371 8.46 7.24 6.45
N PRO A 372 9.57 7.94 6.74
CA PRO A 372 10.89 7.34 6.69
C PRO A 372 11.03 6.20 7.70
N ILE A 373 11.51 5.05 7.23
CA ILE A 373 11.77 3.85 8.03
C ILE A 373 13.22 3.44 7.79
N ALA A 374 13.99 3.27 8.89
CA ALA A 374 15.34 2.73 8.84
C ALA A 374 15.62 1.91 10.09
N GLY A 375 16.72 1.19 10.06
CA GLY A 375 17.12 0.32 11.14
C GLY A 375 16.20 -0.88 11.33
N THR A 376 16.77 -2.01 11.68
CA THR A 376 16.00 -3.24 11.91
C THR A 376 16.60 -4.06 13.02
N ARG A 377 15.77 -4.51 13.96
CA ARG A 377 16.11 -5.55 14.94
C ARG A 377 15.00 -6.61 14.95
N PRO A 378 15.32 -7.87 15.24
CA PRO A 378 14.29 -8.90 15.47
C PRO A 378 13.46 -8.56 16.69
N ARG A 379 12.32 -9.21 16.85
CA ARG A 379 11.53 -9.17 18.07
C ARG A 379 12.23 -9.98 19.17
N GLY A 380 12.12 -9.52 20.40
CA GLY A 380 12.59 -10.26 21.56
C GLY A 380 11.73 -11.48 21.90
N GLU A 381 12.32 -12.54 22.45
CA GLU A 381 11.56 -13.71 22.91
C GLU A 381 10.71 -13.38 24.17
N THR A 382 11.15 -12.38 24.93
CA THR A 382 10.43 -11.86 26.09
C THR A 382 10.14 -10.37 25.95
N PRO A 383 9.12 -9.83 26.65
CA PRO A 383 8.85 -8.39 26.64
C PRO A 383 10.05 -7.52 27.09
N ALA A 384 10.86 -8.01 28.02
CA ALA A 384 12.05 -7.30 28.52
C ALA A 384 13.14 -7.24 27.44
N GLU A 385 13.38 -8.35 26.76
CA GLU A 385 14.32 -8.42 25.63
C GLU A 385 13.87 -7.55 24.46
N ASP A 386 12.56 -7.56 24.17
CA ASP A 386 11.97 -6.74 23.11
C ASP A 386 12.16 -5.22 23.37
N VAL A 387 12.08 -4.80 24.62
CA VAL A 387 12.39 -3.43 25.03
C VAL A 387 13.89 -3.15 24.89
N ALA A 388 14.75 -4.05 25.36
CA ALA A 388 16.21 -3.87 25.29
C ALA A 388 16.72 -3.78 23.85
N LEU A 389 16.19 -4.61 22.93
CA LEU A 389 16.52 -4.54 21.49
C LEU A 389 16.07 -3.22 20.87
N GLY A 390 14.93 -2.67 21.30
CA GLY A 390 14.46 -1.35 20.86
C GLY A 390 15.36 -0.22 21.36
N GLU A 391 15.81 -0.28 22.61
CA GLU A 391 16.77 0.67 23.20
C GLU A 391 18.14 0.59 22.52
N GLU A 392 18.62 -0.61 22.24
CA GLU A 392 19.85 -0.85 21.47
C GLU A 392 19.75 -0.22 20.07
N LEU A 393 18.64 -0.46 19.36
CA LEU A 393 18.43 0.09 18.02
C LEU A 393 18.45 1.62 18.01
N ILE A 394 17.79 2.26 18.98
CA ILE A 394 17.81 3.73 19.13
C ILE A 394 19.18 4.26 19.53
N ALA A 395 19.98 3.48 20.25
CA ALA A 395 21.33 3.87 20.68
C ALA A 395 22.39 3.70 19.57
N ASP A 396 22.09 2.91 18.54
CA ASP A 396 23.02 2.64 17.42
C ASP A 396 23.26 3.92 16.59
N GLU A 397 24.49 4.45 16.62
CA GLU A 397 24.85 5.70 15.96
C GLU A 397 24.71 5.63 14.43
N LYS A 398 25.02 4.48 13.83
CA LYS A 398 24.92 4.26 12.38
C LYS A 398 23.47 4.27 11.93
N GLU A 399 22.61 3.48 12.59
CA GLU A 399 21.18 3.40 12.27
C GLU A 399 20.49 4.76 12.44
N ARG A 400 20.86 5.51 13.49
CA ARG A 400 20.36 6.88 13.70
C ARG A 400 20.82 7.84 12.62
N ALA A 401 22.08 7.79 12.21
CA ALA A 401 22.62 8.68 11.17
C ALA A 401 21.93 8.43 9.82
N GLU A 402 21.72 7.16 9.47
CA GLU A 402 20.97 6.77 8.27
C GLU A 402 19.53 7.25 8.37
N HIS A 403 18.87 7.05 9.52
CA HIS A 403 17.49 7.48 9.71
C HIS A 403 17.32 9.01 9.60
N ILE A 404 18.23 9.80 10.19
CA ILE A 404 18.21 11.26 10.06
C ILE A 404 18.35 11.68 8.59
N MET A 405 19.24 11.03 7.85
CA MET A 405 19.41 11.30 6.40
C MET A 405 18.09 11.05 5.64
N LEU A 406 17.37 9.96 5.94
CA LEU A 406 16.07 9.68 5.32
C LEU A 406 14.98 10.66 5.74
N VAL A 407 14.96 11.09 7.00
CA VAL A 407 14.05 12.14 7.49
C VAL A 407 14.31 13.46 6.76
N ASP A 408 15.57 13.87 6.60
CA ASP A 408 15.92 15.10 5.87
C ASP A 408 15.56 15.02 4.39
N LEU A 409 15.72 13.84 3.78
CA LEU A 409 15.27 13.60 2.40
C LEU A 409 13.74 13.73 2.30
N GLY A 410 12.99 13.12 3.22
CA GLY A 410 11.53 13.24 3.29
C GLY A 410 11.08 14.69 3.53
N ARG A 411 11.78 15.43 4.39
CA ARG A 411 11.52 16.88 4.59
C ARG A 411 11.76 17.69 3.33
N ASN A 412 12.80 17.38 2.57
CA ASN A 412 13.05 18.02 1.27
C ASN A 412 11.95 17.69 0.26
N ASP A 413 11.56 16.43 0.15
CA ASP A 413 10.54 15.96 -0.79
C ASP A 413 9.17 16.61 -0.50
N VAL A 414 8.71 16.59 0.75
CA VAL A 414 7.48 17.25 1.19
C VAL A 414 7.59 18.77 1.05
N GLY A 415 8.74 19.35 1.40
CA GLY A 415 8.96 20.79 1.39
C GLY A 415 8.88 21.44 0.00
N ARG A 416 9.13 20.69 -1.07
CA ARG A 416 9.02 21.18 -2.47
C ARG A 416 7.57 21.54 -2.84
N VAL A 417 6.58 20.92 -2.23
CA VAL A 417 5.15 21.07 -2.56
C VAL A 417 4.31 21.58 -1.38
N ALA A 418 4.87 21.65 -0.19
CA ALA A 418 4.17 22.15 0.99
C ALA A 418 4.13 23.68 1.06
N LYS A 419 3.14 24.21 1.77
CA LYS A 419 3.08 25.63 2.15
C LYS A 419 4.30 26.00 2.99
N SER A 420 4.83 27.20 2.78
CA SER A 420 6.01 27.67 3.50
C SER A 420 5.77 27.63 5.01
N GLY A 421 6.70 27.01 5.77
CA GLY A 421 6.64 26.89 7.22
C GLY A 421 5.68 25.80 7.74
N SER A 422 5.02 25.02 6.88
CA SER A 422 4.10 23.95 7.31
C SER A 422 4.78 22.60 7.51
N VAL A 423 6.00 22.40 7.03
CA VAL A 423 6.71 21.14 7.17
C VAL A 423 7.09 20.89 8.62
N ARG A 424 6.66 19.76 9.15
CA ARG A 424 6.90 19.34 10.55
C ARG A 424 7.25 17.85 10.62
N VAL A 425 7.86 17.45 11.72
CA VAL A 425 8.16 16.05 12.05
C VAL A 425 7.47 15.73 13.39
N PRO A 426 6.17 15.38 13.38
CA PRO A 426 5.40 15.18 14.61
C PRO A 426 5.86 13.94 15.40
N ARG A 427 6.46 12.96 14.70
CA ARG A 427 7.06 11.76 15.29
C ARG A 427 8.48 11.65 14.77
N LEU A 428 9.45 11.57 15.67
CA LEU A 428 10.87 11.47 15.31
C LEU A 428 11.52 10.31 16.05
N MET A 429 12.06 9.34 15.30
CA MET A 429 12.82 8.21 15.84
C MET A 429 12.06 7.38 16.88
N GLU A 430 10.81 7.02 16.61
CA GLU A 430 10.04 6.11 17.45
C GLU A 430 10.27 4.66 17.03
N ILE A 431 10.29 3.74 17.99
CA ILE A 431 10.32 2.31 17.70
C ILE A 431 8.91 1.82 17.38
N GLU A 432 8.70 1.41 16.14
CA GLU A 432 7.52 0.65 15.75
C GLU A 432 7.82 -0.85 15.72
N ARG A 433 6.93 -1.63 16.36
CA ARG A 433 7.04 -3.07 16.50
C ARG A 433 6.07 -3.76 15.56
N PHE A 434 6.62 -4.54 14.65
CA PHE A 434 5.88 -5.41 13.74
C PHE A 434 5.92 -6.86 14.25
N SER A 435 5.25 -7.78 13.55
CA SER A 435 5.16 -9.18 13.98
C SER A 435 6.53 -9.87 14.19
N HIS A 436 7.51 -9.58 13.32
CA HIS A 436 8.80 -10.28 13.29
C HIS A 436 10.00 -9.37 13.52
N VAL A 437 9.83 -8.08 13.34
CA VAL A 437 10.92 -7.09 13.43
C VAL A 437 10.41 -5.79 14.08
N MET A 438 11.34 -4.94 14.49
CA MET A 438 11.09 -3.56 14.88
C MET A 438 11.96 -2.62 14.06
N HIS A 439 11.47 -1.40 13.83
CA HIS A 439 12.15 -0.36 13.06
C HIS A 439 12.15 0.97 13.78
N ILE A 440 13.08 1.85 13.43
CA ILE A 440 13.01 3.27 13.73
C ILE A 440 12.13 3.92 12.69
N VAL A 441 11.09 4.62 13.12
CA VAL A 441 10.10 5.28 12.25
C VAL A 441 9.97 6.75 12.62
N SER A 442 9.84 7.60 11.62
CA SER A 442 9.48 9.01 11.76
C SER A 442 8.30 9.35 10.85
N SER A 443 7.61 10.45 11.14
CA SER A 443 6.58 11.01 10.26
C SER A 443 6.99 12.41 9.84
N VAL A 444 7.01 12.67 8.54
CA VAL A 444 7.18 14.00 7.96
C VAL A 444 5.85 14.44 7.36
N GLU A 445 5.37 15.60 7.77
CA GLU A 445 4.08 16.15 7.33
C GLU A 445 4.24 17.56 6.78
N GLY A 446 3.37 17.95 5.84
CA GLY A 446 3.27 19.31 5.32
C GLY A 446 1.88 19.58 4.76
N GLU A 447 1.43 20.84 4.84
CA GLU A 447 0.20 21.26 4.16
C GLU A 447 0.49 21.46 2.68
N LEU A 448 -0.27 20.80 1.79
CA LEU A 448 -0.13 20.97 0.35
C LEU A 448 -0.48 22.43 -0.04
N ARG A 449 0.28 23.01 -0.96
CA ARG A 449 -0.06 24.32 -1.55
C ARG A 449 -1.38 24.23 -2.30
N ASP A 450 -2.18 25.31 -2.27
CA ASP A 450 -3.52 25.36 -2.84
C ASP A 450 -3.55 25.27 -4.39
N ASP A 451 -2.40 25.53 -5.04
CA ASP A 451 -2.20 25.44 -6.50
C ASP A 451 -1.77 24.03 -6.97
N LEU A 452 -1.58 23.08 -6.06
CA LEU A 452 -1.07 21.73 -6.32
C LEU A 452 -2.09 20.66 -5.96
N THR A 453 -1.84 19.44 -6.46
CA THR A 453 -2.65 18.25 -6.25
C THR A 453 -1.89 17.12 -5.57
N ALA A 454 -2.56 16.04 -5.17
CA ALA A 454 -1.93 14.83 -4.67
C ALA A 454 -0.90 14.25 -5.67
N LEU A 455 -1.13 14.40 -6.98
CA LEU A 455 -0.21 13.93 -8.01
C LEU A 455 1.11 14.71 -8.01
N ASP A 456 1.08 15.99 -7.66
CA ASP A 456 2.31 16.80 -7.48
C ASP A 456 3.06 16.38 -6.23
N ALA A 457 2.35 15.99 -5.15
CA ALA A 457 2.96 15.40 -3.97
C ALA A 457 3.63 14.05 -4.30
N LEU A 458 2.96 13.19 -5.09
CA LEU A 458 3.55 11.94 -5.57
C LEU A 458 4.82 12.21 -6.39
N ARG A 459 4.76 13.13 -7.37
CA ARG A 459 5.92 13.52 -8.19
C ARG A 459 7.11 13.99 -7.33
N SER A 460 6.86 14.78 -6.31
CA SER A 460 7.90 15.32 -5.42
C SER A 460 8.59 14.23 -4.59
N CYS A 461 7.85 13.25 -4.10
CA CYS A 461 8.37 12.16 -3.27
C CYS A 461 8.95 10.99 -4.09
N PHE A 462 8.64 10.91 -5.39
CA PHE A 462 8.97 9.77 -6.25
C PHE A 462 10.35 9.87 -6.92
N PRO A 463 11.09 8.76 -7.01
CA PRO A 463 10.94 7.58 -6.16
C PRO A 463 11.45 7.85 -4.74
N ALA A 464 11.13 6.94 -3.81
CA ALA A 464 11.59 7.09 -2.43
C ALA A 464 13.12 7.08 -2.31
N GLY A 465 13.64 7.78 -1.30
CA GLY A 465 15.07 7.79 -1.01
C GLY A 465 15.62 6.44 -0.61
N THR A 466 14.82 5.65 0.12
CA THR A 466 15.15 4.29 0.59
C THR A 466 15.38 3.28 -0.54
N VAL A 467 15.00 3.61 -1.77
CA VAL A 467 15.22 2.76 -2.97
C VAL A 467 16.05 3.46 -4.06
N SER A 468 16.48 4.69 -3.83
CA SER A 468 17.33 5.46 -4.76
C SER A 468 18.66 5.83 -4.14
N GLY A 469 18.68 6.73 -3.18
CA GLY A 469 19.87 7.19 -2.47
C GLY A 469 19.91 8.70 -2.28
N ALA A 470 21.06 9.21 -1.84
CA ALA A 470 21.26 10.61 -1.51
C ALA A 470 22.61 11.12 -2.05
N PRO A 471 22.64 12.27 -2.79
CA PRO A 471 21.52 13.03 -3.35
C PRO A 471 20.73 12.24 -4.41
N LYS A 472 19.38 12.32 -4.36
CA LYS A 472 18.44 11.46 -5.11
C LYS A 472 18.72 11.38 -6.61
N ILE A 473 18.84 12.51 -7.31
CA ILE A 473 19.01 12.52 -8.78
C ILE A 473 20.32 11.84 -9.18
N ARG A 474 21.44 12.18 -8.49
CA ARG A 474 22.73 11.59 -8.80
C ARG A 474 22.78 10.09 -8.51
N ALA A 475 22.17 9.64 -7.42
CA ALA A 475 22.04 8.23 -7.11
C ALA A 475 21.28 7.47 -8.21
N MET A 476 20.18 8.04 -8.74
CA MET A 476 19.42 7.45 -9.84
C MET A 476 20.20 7.41 -11.17
N GLU A 477 21.00 8.44 -11.48
CA GLU A 477 21.92 8.42 -12.64
C GLU A 477 22.89 7.22 -12.53
N ILE A 478 23.46 7.00 -11.34
CA ILE A 478 24.39 5.90 -11.07
C ILE A 478 23.68 4.54 -11.14
N ILE A 479 22.47 4.42 -10.60
CA ILE A 479 21.64 3.20 -10.71
C ILE A 479 21.41 2.85 -12.18
N ALA A 480 21.03 3.82 -13.02
CA ALA A 480 20.79 3.60 -14.44
C ALA A 480 22.08 3.18 -15.21
N GLU A 481 23.26 3.61 -14.74
CA GLU A 481 24.55 3.20 -15.30
C GLU A 481 24.93 1.75 -14.89
N LEU A 482 24.61 1.36 -13.66
CA LEU A 482 25.13 0.13 -13.06
C LEU A 482 24.22 -1.08 -13.25
N GLU A 483 22.90 -0.89 -13.16
CA GLU A 483 21.92 -1.98 -13.29
C GLU A 483 21.82 -2.46 -14.76
N THR A 484 21.62 -3.78 -14.91
CA THR A 484 21.54 -4.40 -16.24
C THR A 484 20.19 -4.16 -16.90
N ASP A 485 19.11 -4.14 -16.11
CA ASP A 485 17.73 -4.03 -16.57
C ASP A 485 17.02 -2.84 -15.93
N ILE A 486 15.97 -2.35 -16.59
CA ILE A 486 15.01 -1.44 -15.97
C ILE A 486 14.26 -2.15 -14.83
N ARG A 487 13.86 -1.40 -13.82
CA ARG A 487 13.23 -1.91 -12.58
C ARG A 487 11.77 -2.28 -12.74
N GLY A 488 11.05 -1.61 -13.64
CA GLY A 488 9.61 -1.77 -13.81
C GLY A 488 8.82 -1.36 -12.56
N ALA A 489 8.03 -2.28 -12.01
CA ALA A 489 7.23 -2.01 -10.82
C ALA A 489 8.07 -1.86 -9.55
N TYR A 490 9.22 -2.57 -9.43
CA TYR A 490 10.08 -2.49 -8.25
C TYR A 490 10.57 -1.06 -7.99
N ALA A 491 10.54 -0.63 -6.73
CA ALA A 491 10.89 0.74 -6.30
C ALA A 491 9.96 1.84 -6.83
N GLY A 492 8.88 1.47 -7.51
CA GLY A 492 7.80 2.36 -7.92
C GLY A 492 6.79 2.62 -6.80
N ALA A 493 5.64 3.19 -7.13
CA ALA A 493 4.52 3.44 -6.23
C ALA A 493 3.38 2.46 -6.50
N VAL A 494 2.79 1.88 -5.45
CA VAL A 494 1.56 1.05 -5.53
C VAL A 494 0.53 1.61 -4.57
N GLY A 495 -0.72 1.71 -4.98
CA GLY A 495 -1.80 2.19 -4.13
C GLY A 495 -2.99 2.70 -4.91
N TYR A 496 -3.66 3.71 -4.35
CA TYR A 496 -4.83 4.32 -4.95
C TYR A 496 -4.76 5.85 -4.96
N ILE A 497 -5.49 6.44 -5.91
CA ILE A 497 -5.80 7.88 -5.96
C ILE A 497 -7.32 8.00 -6.10
N ASP A 498 -7.95 8.64 -5.10
CA ASP A 498 -9.40 8.77 -4.99
C ASP A 498 -9.97 9.85 -5.93
N PHE A 499 -11.21 9.70 -6.37
CA PHE A 499 -11.91 10.72 -7.16
C PHE A 499 -12.10 12.05 -6.41
N ALA A 500 -12.10 12.04 -5.08
CA ALA A 500 -12.12 13.26 -4.27
C ALA A 500 -10.73 13.89 -4.10
N GLY A 501 -9.69 13.29 -4.70
CA GLY A 501 -8.33 13.80 -4.71
C GLY A 501 -7.44 13.28 -3.58
N GLY A 502 -7.94 12.44 -2.68
CA GLY A 502 -7.13 11.72 -1.69
C GLY A 502 -6.19 10.71 -2.34
N MET A 503 -5.10 10.35 -1.67
CA MET A 503 -4.13 9.39 -2.19
C MET A 503 -3.44 8.66 -1.04
N ASP A 504 -3.20 7.36 -1.23
CA ASP A 504 -2.36 6.55 -0.34
C ASP A 504 -1.54 5.56 -1.19
N THR A 505 -0.21 5.72 -1.17
CA THR A 505 0.71 4.93 -1.98
C THR A 505 1.89 4.44 -1.14
N CYS A 506 2.23 3.17 -1.29
CA CYS A 506 3.43 2.59 -0.71
C CYS A 506 4.54 2.42 -1.77
N ILE A 507 5.76 2.20 -1.32
CA ILE A 507 6.87 1.83 -2.19
C ILE A 507 6.70 0.36 -2.59
N ALA A 508 6.89 0.03 -3.86
CA ALA A 508 6.86 -1.36 -4.33
C ALA A 508 8.12 -2.12 -3.88
N LEU A 509 8.14 -2.46 -2.59
CA LEU A 509 9.16 -3.28 -1.91
C LEU A 509 8.55 -4.61 -1.47
N ARG A 510 9.38 -5.64 -1.28
CA ARG A 510 8.89 -6.98 -0.91
C ARG A 510 7.72 -7.39 -1.83
N THR A 511 7.92 -7.11 -3.11
CA THR A 511 6.95 -7.24 -4.19
C THR A 511 7.51 -8.16 -5.25
N MET A 512 6.64 -8.97 -5.82
CA MET A 512 6.94 -9.77 -7.01
C MET A 512 5.99 -9.44 -8.14
N VAL A 513 6.48 -9.58 -9.36
CA VAL A 513 5.69 -9.59 -10.60
C VAL A 513 5.52 -11.03 -11.01
N VAL A 514 4.28 -11.48 -11.18
CA VAL A 514 4.01 -12.83 -11.71
C VAL A 514 3.45 -12.70 -13.12
N LYS A 515 4.17 -13.27 -14.08
CA LYS A 515 3.84 -13.18 -15.51
C LYS A 515 4.27 -14.45 -16.23
N ASN A 516 3.38 -15.05 -17.01
CA ASN A 516 3.67 -16.25 -17.84
C ASN A 516 4.31 -17.40 -17.04
N GLY A 517 3.86 -17.70 -15.83
CA GLY A 517 4.41 -18.77 -15.00
C GLY A 517 5.78 -18.44 -14.38
N VAL A 518 6.18 -17.17 -14.36
CA VAL A 518 7.44 -16.70 -13.75
C VAL A 518 7.13 -15.69 -12.67
N ALA A 519 7.62 -15.91 -11.46
CA ALA A 519 7.65 -14.95 -10.38
C ALA A 519 9.00 -14.21 -10.37
N SER A 520 8.99 -12.91 -10.60
CA SER A 520 10.16 -12.03 -10.62
C SER A 520 10.23 -11.23 -9.32
N LEU A 521 11.28 -11.47 -8.54
CA LEU A 521 11.52 -10.85 -7.24
C LEU A 521 12.72 -9.91 -7.34
N GLN A 522 12.62 -8.69 -6.80
CA GLN A 522 13.71 -7.71 -6.84
C GLN A 522 13.97 -7.09 -5.46
N ALA A 523 15.24 -6.88 -5.14
CA ALA A 523 15.67 -6.21 -3.92
C ALA A 523 17.00 -5.49 -4.12
N GLY A 524 17.20 -4.40 -3.35
CA GLY A 524 18.43 -3.62 -3.32
C GLY A 524 18.97 -3.44 -1.91
N GLY A 525 20.27 -3.16 -1.79
CA GLY A 525 20.98 -2.80 -0.57
C GLY A 525 21.39 -1.33 -0.57
N GLY A 526 21.36 -0.69 0.59
CA GLY A 526 21.73 0.71 0.79
C GLY A 526 23.24 0.89 0.95
N VAL A 527 23.98 0.96 -0.14
CA VAL A 527 25.44 1.05 -0.13
C VAL A 527 25.91 2.41 0.37
N VAL A 528 26.73 2.37 1.42
CA VAL A 528 27.45 3.50 2.02
C VAL A 528 28.98 3.26 2.01
N ALA A 529 29.77 4.18 2.50
CA ALA A 529 31.24 4.13 2.40
C ALA A 529 31.85 2.85 3.03
N ASP A 530 31.31 2.39 4.15
CA ASP A 530 31.79 1.23 4.92
C ASP A 530 31.02 -0.06 4.62
N SER A 531 30.14 -0.08 3.60
CA SER A 531 29.46 -1.29 3.13
C SER A 531 30.45 -2.35 2.65
N SER A 532 30.17 -3.62 2.91
CA SER A 532 30.93 -4.72 2.31
C SER A 532 30.20 -5.33 1.13
N PRO A 533 30.86 -5.57 -0.01
CA PRO A 533 30.21 -6.14 -1.20
C PRO A 533 29.48 -7.46 -0.95
N GLU A 534 30.04 -8.31 -0.09
CA GLU A 534 29.45 -9.59 0.33
C GLU A 534 28.22 -9.39 1.21
N GLY A 535 28.29 -8.43 2.15
CA GLY A 535 27.18 -8.09 3.04
C GLY A 535 25.99 -7.55 2.26
N GLU A 536 26.20 -6.60 1.36
CA GLU A 536 25.13 -6.01 0.54
C GLU A 536 24.47 -7.05 -0.39
N TYR A 537 25.28 -7.95 -1.00
CA TYR A 537 24.73 -9.06 -1.78
C TYR A 537 23.85 -9.98 -0.93
N ALA A 538 24.35 -10.40 0.25
CA ALA A 538 23.60 -11.25 1.16
C ALA A 538 22.31 -10.57 1.66
N GLU A 539 22.34 -9.26 1.88
CA GLU A 539 21.18 -8.47 2.28
C GLU A 539 20.07 -8.50 1.23
N THR A 540 20.41 -8.38 -0.06
CA THR A 540 19.38 -8.47 -1.13
C THR A 540 18.69 -9.83 -1.12
N LEU A 541 19.42 -10.93 -0.96
CA LEU A 541 18.84 -12.26 -0.85
C LEU A 541 17.97 -12.40 0.41
N HIS A 542 18.38 -11.82 1.51
CA HIS A 542 17.62 -11.82 2.76
C HIS A 542 16.30 -11.07 2.61
N LYS A 543 16.31 -9.92 1.91
CA LYS A 543 15.11 -9.14 1.60
C LYS A 543 14.11 -9.89 0.71
N MET A 544 14.56 -10.79 -0.16
CA MET A 544 13.70 -11.61 -1.01
C MET A 544 13.17 -12.89 -0.33
N ARG A 545 13.75 -13.29 0.81
CA ARG A 545 13.49 -14.59 1.46
C ARG A 545 12.00 -14.82 1.79
N ALA A 546 11.28 -13.78 2.22
CA ALA A 546 9.85 -13.92 2.53
C ALA A 546 9.01 -14.22 1.28
N LEU A 547 9.37 -13.62 0.14
CA LEU A 547 8.72 -13.86 -1.14
C LEU A 547 8.97 -15.30 -1.64
N VAL A 548 10.21 -15.78 -1.53
CA VAL A 548 10.58 -17.17 -1.85
C VAL A 548 9.75 -18.15 -1.01
N ARG A 549 9.68 -17.94 0.31
CA ARG A 549 8.85 -18.78 1.19
C ARG A 549 7.36 -18.73 0.87
N ALA A 550 6.87 -17.59 0.37
CA ALA A 550 5.48 -17.48 -0.06
C ALA A 550 5.19 -18.35 -1.29
N ILE A 551 6.12 -18.41 -2.25
CA ILE A 551 6.02 -19.29 -3.42
C ILE A 551 6.03 -20.76 -2.97
N GLU A 552 7.02 -21.19 -2.17
CA GLU A 552 7.12 -22.56 -1.64
C GLU A 552 5.82 -22.99 -0.93
N LYS A 553 5.30 -22.11 -0.08
CA LYS A 553 4.06 -22.37 0.66
C LYS A 553 2.84 -22.44 -0.25
N ALA A 554 2.78 -21.61 -1.30
CA ALA A 554 1.70 -21.63 -2.27
C ALA A 554 1.67 -22.95 -3.05
N GLU A 555 2.81 -23.39 -3.55
CA GLU A 555 2.96 -24.67 -4.26
C GLU A 555 2.54 -25.85 -3.37
N LEU A 556 2.95 -25.86 -2.11
CA LEU A 556 2.55 -26.90 -1.14
C LEU A 556 1.03 -26.88 -0.86
N ILE A 557 0.41 -25.71 -0.76
CA ILE A 557 -1.04 -25.58 -0.54
C ILE A 557 -1.79 -26.17 -1.73
N GLU A 558 -1.40 -25.85 -2.94
CA GLU A 558 -2.07 -26.34 -4.16
C GLU A 558 -1.89 -27.84 -4.35
N GLN A 559 -0.71 -28.38 -4.15
CA GLN A 559 -0.47 -29.81 -4.18
C GLN A 559 -1.35 -30.58 -3.18
N THR A 560 -1.43 -30.07 -1.93
CA THR A 560 -2.25 -30.71 -0.88
C THR A 560 -3.75 -30.69 -1.21
N GLN A 561 -4.23 -29.67 -1.91
CA GLN A 561 -5.63 -29.58 -2.34
C GLN A 561 -5.95 -30.54 -3.47
N LEU A 562 -5.04 -30.71 -4.43
CA LEU A 562 -5.16 -31.66 -5.54
C LEU A 562 -5.17 -33.11 -5.05
N ASP A 563 -4.29 -33.48 -4.12
CA ASP A 563 -4.25 -34.83 -3.53
C ASP A 563 -5.57 -35.19 -2.84
N ARG A 564 -6.22 -34.24 -2.17
CA ARG A 564 -7.53 -34.42 -1.53
C ARG A 564 -8.67 -34.57 -2.54
N SER A 565 -8.62 -33.86 -3.67
CA SER A 565 -9.65 -33.95 -4.71
C SER A 565 -9.52 -35.23 -5.55
N GLY A 566 -8.31 -35.74 -5.75
CA GLY A 566 -8.03 -36.99 -6.47
C GLY A 566 -8.37 -38.26 -5.68
N GLY A 567 -8.42 -38.19 -4.34
CA GLY A 567 -8.73 -39.34 -3.47
C GLY A 567 -10.21 -39.72 -3.34
N THR A 568 -11.14 -38.99 -3.96
CA THR A 568 -12.57 -39.26 -3.91
C THR A 568 -13.12 -40.10 -5.06
N HIS A 569 -12.24 -40.62 -5.95
CA HIS A 569 -12.58 -41.44 -7.12
C HIS A 569 -11.90 -42.82 -7.13
N SER A 570 -11.63 -43.42 -5.97
CA SER A 570 -11.20 -44.84 -5.92
C SER A 570 -12.17 -45.70 -5.13
#